data_f8c6a295083f3fe3bfe633f8278c7556
#
_entry.id   f8c6a295083f3fe3bfe633f8278c7556
#
_cell.length_a   1.000
_cell.length_b   1.000
_cell.length_c   1.000
_cell.angle_alpha   90.00
_cell.angle_beta   90.00
_cell.angle_gamma   90.00
#
_symmetry.space_group_name_H-M   'P 1'
#
loop_
_entity.id
_entity.type
_entity.pdbx_description
1 polymer ?
#
loop_
_entity_poly.entity_id
_entity_poly.type
_entity_poly.pdbx_seq_one_letter_code
_entity_poly.pdbx_strand_id
1 'polypeptide(L)'
;MGETTAEASSAGLMIDLIISLDGYASAEGWPGWWGLEGPEYLAWLEKEGEKEYTFLLGANTYRLMSSMSEEAAAEDSGFSEDEGASLTGLVAVPKIVFSSTLKAPLTWPNSELVTGDAVAAVAEMKRTRTGPLSTLGSLSLSRSLLAAGLVDRFRLVVFPVITGRTGRERIYDGYPDVSLEMVNSRTFDGRLQLLEYVPTVLSGPPGSGPR
;
A
#
# COMPACT_ATOMS: atom_id res chain seq x y z
N MET A 1 -36.74 8.48 -24.31
CA MET A 1 -36.46 8.00 -22.97
C MET A 1 -35.16 7.17 -23.09
N GLY A 2 -34.05 7.79 -22.81
CA GLY A 2 -32.74 7.09 -22.79
C GLY A 2 -32.47 6.70 -21.36
N GLU A 3 -32.48 5.41 -21.07
CA GLU A 3 -31.95 4.88 -19.81
C GLU A 3 -30.46 5.09 -19.81
N THR A 4 -30.01 6.05 -19.00
CA THR A 4 -28.60 6.16 -18.62
C THR A 4 -28.33 5.02 -17.66
N THR A 5 -27.78 3.92 -18.17
CA THR A 5 -27.17 2.89 -17.34
C THR A 5 -26.06 3.58 -16.56
N ALA A 6 -26.26 3.77 -15.26
CA ALA A 6 -25.19 4.14 -14.36
C ALA A 6 -24.13 3.01 -14.44
N GLU A 7 -22.99 3.31 -15.07
CA GLU A 7 -21.83 2.45 -14.98
C GLU A 7 -21.51 2.30 -13.48
N ALA A 8 -21.63 1.09 -12.97
CA ALA A 8 -21.21 0.77 -11.61
C ALA A 8 -19.72 1.14 -11.52
N SER A 9 -19.41 2.20 -10.78
CA SER A 9 -18.03 2.62 -10.54
C SER A 9 -17.29 1.44 -9.94
N SER A 10 -16.38 0.83 -10.70
CA SER A 10 -15.51 -0.22 -10.18
C SER A 10 -14.66 0.33 -9.05
N ALA A 11 -14.42 -0.50 -8.02
CA ALA A 11 -13.55 -0.12 -6.93
C ALA A 11 -12.13 0.16 -7.45
N GLY A 12 -11.62 1.38 -7.23
CA GLY A 12 -10.24 1.73 -7.57
C GLY A 12 -9.26 0.99 -6.67
N LEU A 13 -8.17 0.45 -7.26
CA LEU A 13 -7.09 -0.19 -6.52
C LEU A 13 -5.84 0.68 -6.54
N MET A 14 -5.32 0.99 -5.36
CA MET A 14 -4.07 1.71 -5.17
C MET A 14 -2.99 0.81 -4.57
N ILE A 15 -1.79 0.84 -5.13
CA ILE A 15 -0.57 0.43 -4.44
C ILE A 15 -0.04 1.66 -3.71
N ASP A 16 0.19 1.52 -2.40
CA ASP A 16 0.70 2.59 -1.55
C ASP A 16 1.93 2.11 -0.78
N LEU A 17 3.06 2.79 -1.01
CA LEU A 17 4.35 2.39 -0.46
C LEU A 17 5.11 3.61 0.09
N ILE A 18 5.69 3.41 1.26
CA ILE A 18 6.71 4.29 1.85
C ILE A 18 8.07 3.71 1.51
N ILE A 19 9.00 4.52 0.98
CA ILE A 19 10.30 4.05 0.52
C ILE A 19 11.43 5.02 0.87
N SER A 20 12.64 4.47 0.94
CA SER A 20 13.88 5.28 0.87
C SER A 20 14.10 5.83 -0.54
N LEU A 21 14.95 6.84 -0.69
CA LEU A 21 15.29 7.43 -1.99
C LEU A 21 15.92 6.41 -2.96
N ASP A 22 16.62 5.41 -2.44
CA ASP A 22 17.20 4.31 -3.22
C ASP A 22 16.26 3.10 -3.41
N GLY A 23 14.97 3.24 -3.02
CA GLY A 23 13.89 2.34 -3.40
C GLY A 23 13.68 1.12 -2.50
N TYR A 24 14.05 1.20 -1.24
CA TYR A 24 13.79 0.14 -0.26
C TYR A 24 12.59 0.46 0.63
N ALA A 25 11.77 -0.55 0.91
CA ALA A 25 10.60 -0.42 1.79
C ALA A 25 10.97 -0.57 3.27
N SER A 26 12.15 -1.11 3.59
CA SER A 26 12.65 -1.28 4.95
C SER A 26 14.18 -1.31 4.99
N ALA A 27 14.75 -1.25 6.17
CA ALA A 27 16.17 -1.46 6.42
C ALA A 27 16.37 -2.49 7.53
N GLU A 28 17.59 -2.96 7.70
CA GLU A 28 17.95 -3.93 8.75
C GLU A 28 17.61 -3.40 10.15
N GLY A 29 16.72 -4.10 10.84
CA GLY A 29 16.21 -3.69 12.15
C GLY A 29 15.21 -2.53 12.12
N TRP A 30 14.74 -2.10 10.94
CA TRP A 30 13.83 -0.97 10.79
C TRP A 30 12.73 -1.25 9.76
N PRO A 31 11.45 -1.26 10.14
CA PRO A 31 10.35 -1.71 9.28
C PRO A 31 9.81 -0.65 8.29
N GLY A 32 10.51 0.48 8.07
CA GLY A 32 10.14 1.43 7.02
C GLY A 32 9.63 2.81 7.46
N TRP A 33 9.36 3.04 8.73
CA TRP A 33 9.23 4.39 9.26
C TRP A 33 10.63 4.94 9.45
N TRP A 34 10.96 6.03 8.78
CA TRP A 34 12.35 6.49 8.70
C TRP A 34 12.70 7.52 9.78
N GLY A 35 11.75 7.83 10.70
CA GLY A 35 11.95 8.81 11.77
C GLY A 35 12.13 10.24 11.25
N LEU A 36 11.60 10.53 10.07
CA LEU A 36 11.70 11.83 9.40
C LEU A 36 10.32 12.43 9.11
N GLU A 37 9.29 11.86 9.67
CA GLU A 37 7.92 12.34 9.59
C GLU A 37 7.85 13.75 10.21
N GLY A 38 7.18 14.64 9.51
CA GLY A 38 6.94 15.99 9.98
C GLY A 38 5.45 16.29 10.07
N PRO A 39 5.08 17.45 10.64
CA PRO A 39 3.68 17.77 10.91
C PRO A 39 2.80 17.85 9.66
N GLU A 40 3.33 18.25 8.50
CA GLU A 40 2.55 18.29 7.26
C GLU A 40 2.23 16.87 6.75
N TYR A 41 3.21 15.97 6.88
CA TYR A 41 3.03 14.58 6.47
C TYR A 41 2.04 13.86 7.41
N LEU A 42 2.18 14.03 8.72
CA LEU A 42 1.29 13.43 9.72
C LEU A 42 -0.15 13.92 9.57
N ALA A 43 -0.36 15.23 9.37
CA ALA A 43 -1.69 15.79 9.11
C ALA A 43 -2.29 15.30 7.77
N TRP A 44 -1.46 14.97 6.79
CA TRP A 44 -1.92 14.35 5.55
C TRP A 44 -2.32 12.88 5.78
N LEU A 45 -1.54 12.11 6.56
CA LEU A 45 -1.89 10.72 6.92
C LEU A 45 -3.23 10.63 7.66
N GLU A 46 -3.49 11.54 8.58
CA GLU A 46 -4.76 11.62 9.30
C GLU A 46 -5.94 11.76 8.31
N LYS A 47 -5.83 12.68 7.35
CA LYS A 47 -6.84 12.87 6.30
C LYS A 47 -6.96 11.67 5.34
N GLU A 48 -5.85 10.98 5.07
CA GLU A 48 -5.90 9.74 4.29
C GLU A 48 -6.63 8.64 5.07
N GLY A 49 -6.49 8.59 6.39
CA GLY A 49 -7.21 7.68 7.27
C GLY A 49 -8.74 7.88 7.30
N GLU A 50 -9.22 9.07 6.94
CA GLU A 50 -10.67 9.34 6.79
C GLU A 50 -11.29 8.68 5.54
N LYS A 51 -10.46 8.25 4.59
CA LYS A 51 -10.91 7.53 3.40
C LYS A 51 -11.22 6.08 3.78
N GLU A 52 -12.41 5.62 3.44
CA GLU A 52 -12.90 4.28 3.76
C GLU A 52 -12.25 3.19 2.87
N TYR A 53 -10.92 3.06 2.97
CA TYR A 53 -10.20 1.99 2.27
C TYR A 53 -10.50 0.61 2.86
N THR A 54 -10.51 -0.41 1.99
CA THR A 54 -10.26 -1.79 2.41
C THR A 54 -8.80 -2.11 2.11
N PHE A 55 -8.02 -2.46 3.13
CA PHE A 55 -6.62 -2.80 2.96
C PHE A 55 -6.41 -4.25 2.50
N LEU A 56 -5.51 -4.41 1.53
CA LEU A 56 -5.08 -5.69 0.99
C LEU A 56 -3.69 -6.02 1.51
N LEU A 57 -3.54 -7.16 2.16
CA LEU A 57 -2.32 -7.57 2.86
C LEU A 57 -1.88 -8.98 2.45
N GLY A 58 -0.58 -9.19 2.38
CA GLY A 58 0.01 -10.53 2.44
C GLY A 58 0.30 -10.96 3.88
N ALA A 59 0.58 -12.24 4.09
CA ALA A 59 0.79 -12.81 5.42
C ALA A 59 1.90 -12.14 6.24
N ASN A 60 3.01 -11.75 5.61
CA ASN A 60 4.14 -11.14 6.31
C ASN A 60 3.77 -9.75 6.84
N THR A 61 3.18 -8.92 5.98
CA THR A 61 2.71 -7.59 6.38
C THR A 61 1.62 -7.69 7.44
N TYR A 62 0.69 -8.66 7.31
CA TYR A 62 -0.32 -8.90 8.34
C TYR A 62 0.32 -9.16 9.71
N ARG A 63 1.29 -10.08 9.79
CA ARG A 63 1.96 -10.40 11.07
C ARG A 63 2.70 -9.20 11.64
N LEU A 64 3.44 -8.48 10.80
CA LEU A 64 4.19 -7.30 11.22
C LEU A 64 3.24 -6.21 11.76
N MET A 65 2.25 -5.83 10.97
CA MET A 65 1.35 -4.72 11.32
C MET A 65 0.42 -5.05 12.48
N SER A 66 -0.02 -6.31 12.61
CA SER A 66 -0.79 -6.73 13.79
C SER A 66 0.04 -6.67 15.06
N SER A 67 1.30 -7.12 15.03
CA SER A 67 2.22 -7.04 16.17
C SER A 67 2.50 -5.58 16.56
N MET A 68 2.81 -4.72 15.58
CA MET A 68 3.03 -3.29 15.84
C MET A 68 1.79 -2.59 16.39
N SER A 69 0.60 -2.95 15.90
CA SER A 69 -0.67 -2.40 16.39
C SER A 69 -0.96 -2.84 17.84
N GLU A 70 -0.63 -4.08 18.20
CA GLU A 70 -0.74 -4.58 19.57
C GLU A 70 0.29 -3.89 20.50
N GLU A 71 1.52 -3.72 20.04
CA GLU A 71 2.58 -3.02 20.78
C GLU A 71 2.25 -1.55 20.99
N ALA A 72 1.72 -0.86 19.96
CA ALA A 72 1.31 0.54 20.06
C ALA A 72 0.14 0.77 21.04
N ALA A 73 -0.67 -0.24 21.29
CA ALA A 73 -1.74 -0.18 22.28
C ALA A 73 -1.28 -0.41 23.73
N ALA A 74 -0.02 -0.77 23.96
CA ALA A 74 0.53 -0.99 25.30
C ALA A 74 0.89 0.35 25.97
N GLU A 75 0.80 0.43 27.31
CA GLU A 75 1.07 1.65 28.08
C GLU A 75 2.52 2.16 27.93
N ASP A 76 3.47 1.26 27.73
CA ASP A 76 4.91 1.56 27.55
C ASP A 76 5.35 1.30 26.09
N SER A 77 4.53 1.69 25.11
CA SER A 77 4.90 1.54 23.70
C SER A 77 6.10 2.43 23.37
N GLY A 78 7.02 1.93 22.55
CA GLY A 78 8.17 2.70 22.07
C GLY A 78 7.82 3.73 20.98
N PHE A 79 6.55 3.86 20.61
CA PHE A 79 6.05 4.77 19.56
C PHE A 79 5.74 6.16 20.12
N SER A 80 5.89 7.20 19.27
CA SER A 80 5.33 8.51 19.57
C SER A 80 3.80 8.46 19.61
N GLU A 81 3.17 9.48 20.17
CA GLU A 81 1.70 9.56 20.27
C GLU A 81 1.04 9.46 18.89
N ASP A 82 1.56 10.17 17.89
CA ASP A 82 1.03 10.20 16.52
C ASP A 82 1.23 8.86 15.79
N GLU A 83 2.39 8.22 15.96
CA GLU A 83 2.66 6.89 15.43
C GLU A 83 1.72 5.85 16.07
N GLY A 84 1.59 5.89 17.38
CA GLY A 84 0.69 5.01 18.12
C GLY A 84 -0.77 5.20 17.69
N ALA A 85 -1.24 6.43 17.52
CA ALA A 85 -2.56 6.74 17.02
C ALA A 85 -2.79 6.19 15.60
N SER A 86 -1.82 6.35 14.71
CA SER A 86 -1.88 5.81 13.35
C SER A 86 -1.97 4.29 13.34
N LEU A 87 -1.14 3.60 14.13
CA LEU A 87 -1.13 2.14 14.21
C LEU A 87 -2.40 1.57 14.83
N THR A 88 -2.91 2.20 15.90
CA THR A 88 -4.16 1.79 16.56
C THR A 88 -5.37 2.08 15.69
N GLY A 89 -5.34 3.15 14.89
CA GLY A 89 -6.38 3.49 13.92
C GLY A 89 -6.61 2.38 12.89
N LEU A 90 -5.56 1.64 12.52
CA LEU A 90 -5.66 0.50 11.59
C LEU A 90 -6.53 -0.65 12.11
N VAL A 91 -6.78 -0.73 13.42
CA VAL A 91 -7.65 -1.77 14.01
C VAL A 91 -9.07 -1.70 13.44
N ALA A 92 -9.60 -0.49 13.26
CA ALA A 92 -10.96 -0.27 12.77
C ALA A 92 -11.11 -0.51 11.25
N VAL A 93 -10.02 -0.38 10.49
CA VAL A 93 -10.06 -0.46 9.02
C VAL A 93 -10.32 -1.91 8.55
N PRO A 94 -11.20 -2.14 7.57
CA PRO A 94 -11.38 -3.46 6.95
C PRO A 94 -10.10 -3.95 6.26
N LYS A 95 -9.73 -5.20 6.51
CA LYS A 95 -8.52 -5.82 5.95
C LYS A 95 -8.82 -7.16 5.30
N ILE A 96 -8.28 -7.39 4.11
CA ILE A 96 -8.32 -8.66 3.41
C ILE A 96 -6.90 -9.20 3.33
N VAL A 97 -6.68 -10.37 3.90
CA VAL A 97 -5.36 -10.99 4.05
C VAL A 97 -5.25 -12.20 3.13
N PHE A 98 -4.37 -12.12 2.15
CA PHE A 98 -4.09 -13.21 1.22
C PHE A 98 -3.00 -14.11 1.76
N SER A 99 -3.34 -15.37 2.06
CA SER A 99 -2.36 -16.33 2.58
C SER A 99 -2.81 -17.76 2.41
N SER A 100 -1.86 -18.63 2.07
CA SER A 100 -2.02 -20.10 2.11
C SER A 100 -1.53 -20.72 3.43
N THR A 101 -0.90 -19.95 4.31
CA THR A 101 -0.25 -20.46 5.53
C THR A 101 -0.91 -20.00 6.83
N LEU A 102 -1.63 -18.88 6.81
CA LEU A 102 -2.43 -18.42 7.95
C LEU A 102 -3.70 -19.28 8.06
N LYS A 103 -4.26 -19.31 9.27
CA LYS A 103 -5.51 -20.02 9.57
C LYS A 103 -6.52 -19.02 10.16
N ALA A 104 -7.78 -19.19 9.77
CA ALA A 104 -8.88 -18.44 10.37
C ALA A 104 -9.27 -19.05 11.75
N PRO A 105 -9.78 -18.25 12.70
CA PRO A 105 -9.96 -16.80 12.59
C PRO A 105 -8.63 -16.04 12.72
N LEU A 106 -8.53 -14.88 12.04
CA LEU A 106 -7.41 -13.97 12.25
C LEU A 106 -7.61 -13.16 13.53
N THR A 107 -6.51 -12.87 14.24
CA THR A 107 -6.55 -12.18 15.54
C THR A 107 -6.65 -10.67 15.44
N TRP A 108 -6.08 -10.07 14.38
CA TRP A 108 -6.20 -8.63 14.18
C TRP A 108 -7.63 -8.27 13.76
N PRO A 109 -8.34 -7.40 14.49
CA PRO A 109 -9.75 -7.11 14.22
C PRO A 109 -10.02 -6.63 12.80
N ASN A 110 -11.22 -6.86 12.29
CA ASN A 110 -11.67 -6.49 10.95
C ASN A 110 -10.79 -7.06 9.82
N SER A 111 -10.21 -8.25 10.04
CA SER A 111 -9.39 -8.97 9.07
C SER A 111 -10.12 -10.22 8.56
N GLU A 112 -10.20 -10.36 7.25
CA GLU A 112 -10.75 -11.52 6.54
C GLU A 112 -9.61 -12.28 5.84
N LEU A 113 -9.53 -13.60 6.04
CA LEU A 113 -8.56 -14.45 5.36
C LEU A 113 -9.13 -14.95 4.03
N VAL A 114 -8.40 -14.66 2.96
CA VAL A 114 -8.66 -15.22 1.63
C VAL A 114 -7.53 -16.17 1.25
N THR A 115 -7.89 -17.41 0.98
CA THR A 115 -6.98 -18.44 0.46
C THR A 115 -7.14 -18.61 -1.04
N GLY A 116 -6.07 -18.95 -1.74
CA GLY A 116 -6.09 -19.16 -3.19
C GLY A 116 -5.49 -18.03 -4.00
N ASP A 117 -5.98 -17.82 -5.21
CA ASP A 117 -5.46 -16.84 -6.16
C ASP A 117 -5.87 -15.40 -5.77
N ALA A 118 -4.91 -14.65 -5.28
CA ALA A 118 -5.12 -13.25 -4.88
C ALA A 118 -5.49 -12.34 -6.06
N VAL A 119 -4.91 -12.58 -7.24
CA VAL A 119 -5.19 -11.77 -8.44
C VAL A 119 -6.63 -11.95 -8.89
N ALA A 120 -7.10 -13.18 -8.96
CA ALA A 120 -8.49 -13.48 -9.31
C ALA A 120 -9.47 -12.91 -8.27
N ALA A 121 -9.16 -13.04 -6.98
CA ALA A 121 -9.99 -12.48 -5.91
C ALA A 121 -10.08 -10.95 -5.97
N VAL A 122 -8.95 -10.26 -6.19
CA VAL A 122 -8.94 -8.79 -6.30
C VAL A 122 -9.64 -8.32 -7.57
N ALA A 123 -9.50 -9.02 -8.70
CA ALA A 123 -10.24 -8.71 -9.92
C ALA A 123 -11.75 -8.78 -9.70
N GLU A 124 -12.22 -9.78 -8.96
CA GLU A 124 -13.64 -9.92 -8.59
C GLU A 124 -14.07 -8.81 -7.61
N MET A 125 -13.25 -8.45 -6.62
CA MET A 125 -13.53 -7.36 -5.70
C MET A 125 -13.66 -6.02 -6.43
N LYS A 126 -12.78 -5.72 -7.39
CA LYS A 126 -12.88 -4.51 -8.21
C LYS A 126 -14.20 -4.43 -8.97
N ARG A 127 -14.74 -5.56 -9.42
CA ARG A 127 -15.99 -5.63 -10.18
C ARG A 127 -17.23 -5.53 -9.29
N THR A 128 -17.16 -6.00 -8.03
CA THR A 128 -18.33 -6.17 -7.16
C THR A 128 -18.42 -5.18 -6.00
N ARG A 129 -17.31 -4.59 -5.58
CA ARG A 129 -17.27 -3.63 -4.46
C ARG A 129 -17.36 -2.19 -4.95
N THR A 130 -17.87 -1.31 -4.11
CA THR A 130 -18.00 0.13 -4.38
C THR A 130 -16.93 0.97 -3.67
N GLY A 131 -16.32 0.46 -2.60
CA GLY A 131 -15.30 1.19 -1.83
C GLY A 131 -13.88 1.03 -2.41
N PRO A 132 -12.97 2.00 -2.16
CA PRO A 132 -11.61 1.94 -2.66
C PRO A 132 -10.78 0.84 -1.98
N LEU A 133 -9.90 0.21 -2.76
CA LEU A 133 -8.94 -0.79 -2.30
C LEU A 133 -7.54 -0.16 -2.25
N SER A 134 -6.77 -0.48 -1.21
CA SER A 134 -5.36 -0.07 -1.12
C SER A 134 -4.51 -1.22 -0.59
N THR A 135 -3.29 -1.38 -1.11
CA THR A 135 -2.34 -2.27 -0.45
C THR A 135 -1.74 -1.56 0.77
N LEU A 136 -1.47 -2.33 1.82
CA LEU A 136 -0.64 -1.87 2.92
C LEU A 136 0.68 -2.64 2.85
N GLY A 137 1.72 -2.03 2.27
CA GLY A 137 2.97 -2.72 1.99
C GLY A 137 2.78 -3.92 1.05
N SER A 138 3.19 -5.12 1.49
CA SER A 138 2.94 -6.41 0.79
C SER A 138 3.49 -6.47 -0.62
N LEU A 139 4.80 -6.27 -0.79
CA LEU A 139 5.47 -6.13 -2.10
C LEU A 139 5.19 -7.26 -3.08
N SER A 140 5.12 -8.51 -2.63
CA SER A 140 4.81 -9.64 -3.50
C SER A 140 3.37 -9.59 -4.05
N LEU A 141 2.40 -9.19 -3.21
CA LEU A 141 1.02 -8.97 -3.63
C LEU A 141 0.94 -7.81 -4.61
N SER A 142 1.54 -6.65 -4.26
CA SER A 142 1.60 -5.46 -5.12
C SER A 142 2.18 -5.77 -6.50
N ARG A 143 3.26 -6.56 -6.55
CA ARG A 143 3.88 -7.01 -7.80
C ARG A 143 2.92 -7.83 -8.66
N SER A 144 2.23 -8.80 -8.06
CA SER A 144 1.28 -9.65 -8.78
C SER A 144 0.08 -8.87 -9.30
N LEU A 145 -0.45 -7.93 -8.51
CA LEU A 145 -1.57 -7.08 -8.91
C LEU A 145 -1.18 -6.10 -10.03
N LEU A 146 0.02 -5.52 -9.95
CA LEU A 146 0.54 -4.64 -10.99
C LEU A 146 0.76 -5.40 -12.30
N ALA A 147 1.38 -6.58 -12.24
CA ALA A 147 1.63 -7.42 -13.41
C ALA A 147 0.32 -7.87 -14.09
N ALA A 148 -0.74 -8.03 -13.34
CA ALA A 148 -2.07 -8.35 -13.85
C ALA A 148 -2.85 -7.14 -14.41
N GLY A 149 -2.28 -5.92 -14.38
CA GLY A 149 -2.92 -4.70 -14.85
C GLY A 149 -4.13 -4.26 -14.01
N LEU A 150 -4.21 -4.68 -12.74
CA LEU A 150 -5.34 -4.36 -11.85
C LEU A 150 -5.20 -3.04 -11.11
N VAL A 151 -4.01 -2.42 -11.15
CA VAL A 151 -3.67 -1.24 -10.35
C VAL A 151 -4.06 0.04 -11.08
N ASP A 152 -4.91 0.84 -10.45
CA ASP A 152 -5.38 2.13 -10.99
C ASP A 152 -4.53 3.31 -10.51
N ARG A 153 -3.88 3.17 -9.35
CA ARG A 153 -2.98 4.18 -8.77
C ARG A 153 -1.75 3.51 -8.18
N PHE A 154 -0.60 4.11 -8.41
CA PHE A 154 0.68 3.73 -7.83
C PHE A 154 1.22 4.94 -7.08
N ARG A 155 1.19 4.87 -5.74
CA ARG A 155 1.58 5.96 -4.86
C ARG A 155 2.85 5.61 -4.11
N LEU A 156 3.77 6.55 -4.06
CA LEU A 156 5.01 6.48 -3.31
C LEU A 156 5.14 7.68 -2.38
N VAL A 157 5.51 7.44 -1.14
CA VAL A 157 6.08 8.46 -0.26
C VAL A 157 7.57 8.19 -0.15
N VAL A 158 8.37 9.06 -0.75
CA VAL A 158 9.83 8.92 -0.80
C VAL A 158 10.46 9.73 0.30
N PHE A 159 11.12 9.04 1.20
CA PHE A 159 11.89 9.63 2.29
C PHE A 159 13.31 9.96 1.82
N PRO A 160 13.90 11.07 2.26
CA PRO A 160 15.22 11.52 1.82
C PRO A 160 16.35 10.76 2.56
N VAL A 161 16.30 9.44 2.49
CA VAL A 161 17.31 8.53 3.06
C VAL A 161 17.83 7.58 2.00
N ILE A 162 19.09 7.21 2.11
CA ILE A 162 19.73 6.17 1.32
C ILE A 162 20.13 5.07 2.30
N THR A 163 19.53 3.90 2.18
CA THR A 163 19.77 2.77 3.06
C THR A 163 20.94 1.91 2.60
N GLY A 164 21.23 1.89 1.29
CA GLY A 164 22.41 1.26 0.73
C GLY A 164 22.64 -0.16 1.25
N ARG A 165 23.62 -0.34 2.14
CA ARG A 165 24.02 -1.65 2.69
C ARG A 165 22.98 -2.31 3.58
N THR A 166 22.18 -1.52 4.27
CA THR A 166 21.18 -2.02 5.23
C THR A 166 19.79 -2.16 4.64
N GLY A 167 19.57 -1.64 3.41
CA GLY A 167 18.28 -1.72 2.74
C GLY A 167 17.78 -3.15 2.59
N ARG A 168 16.48 -3.33 2.85
CA ARG A 168 15.74 -4.59 2.70
C ARG A 168 14.51 -4.33 1.86
N GLU A 169 14.09 -5.35 1.10
CA GLU A 169 12.85 -5.31 0.32
C GLU A 169 12.84 -4.16 -0.70
N ARG A 170 13.70 -4.25 -1.71
CA ARG A 170 13.71 -3.32 -2.83
C ARG A 170 12.41 -3.44 -3.60
N ILE A 171 11.65 -2.33 -3.70
CA ILE A 171 10.26 -2.38 -4.19
C ILE A 171 10.15 -2.73 -5.67
N TYR A 172 11.14 -2.35 -6.50
CA TYR A 172 11.07 -2.52 -7.95
C TYR A 172 11.50 -3.89 -8.46
N ASP A 173 12.05 -4.74 -7.58
CA ASP A 173 12.55 -6.04 -7.99
C ASP A 173 11.41 -6.97 -8.45
N GLY A 174 11.52 -7.43 -9.70
CA GLY A 174 10.56 -8.33 -10.32
C GLY A 174 9.24 -7.69 -10.76
N TYR A 175 9.15 -6.38 -10.84
CA TYR A 175 8.05 -5.71 -11.53
C TYR A 175 8.15 -5.92 -13.04
N PRO A 176 7.02 -5.95 -13.78
CA PRO A 176 7.03 -5.84 -15.23
C PRO A 176 7.52 -4.46 -15.65
N ASP A 177 7.84 -4.29 -16.92
CA ASP A 177 8.03 -2.96 -17.47
C ASP A 177 6.71 -2.17 -17.42
N VAL A 178 6.75 -0.98 -16.84
CA VAL A 178 5.57 -0.14 -16.60
C VAL A 178 5.88 1.30 -16.99
N SER A 179 5.00 1.93 -17.74
CA SER A 179 4.99 3.38 -17.85
C SER A 179 4.13 4.00 -16.75
N LEU A 180 4.57 5.13 -16.23
CA LEU A 180 3.93 5.83 -15.12
C LEU A 180 3.56 7.25 -15.57
N GLU A 181 2.25 7.53 -15.67
CA GLU A 181 1.74 8.87 -15.89
C GLU A 181 1.55 9.56 -14.54
N MET A 182 2.31 10.63 -14.29
CA MET A 182 2.20 11.38 -13.04
C MET A 182 0.88 12.14 -12.99
N VAL A 183 0.10 11.91 -11.94
CA VAL A 183 -1.19 12.57 -11.72
C VAL A 183 -1.20 13.48 -10.50
N ASN A 184 -0.27 13.28 -9.56
CA ASN A 184 -0.11 14.13 -8.39
C ASN A 184 1.33 14.09 -7.89
N SER A 185 1.80 15.21 -7.36
CA SER A 185 3.05 15.29 -6.60
C SER A 185 2.94 16.34 -5.51
N ARG A 186 3.52 16.07 -4.36
CA ARG A 186 3.55 17.00 -3.23
C ARG A 186 4.82 16.82 -2.42
N THR A 187 5.36 17.93 -1.92
CA THR A 187 6.43 17.90 -0.92
C THR A 187 5.81 18.17 0.46
N PHE A 188 6.19 17.37 1.46
CA PHE A 188 5.83 17.59 2.85
C PHE A 188 7.07 18.00 3.63
N ASP A 189 6.90 18.93 4.57
CA ASP A 189 7.94 19.38 5.51
C ASP A 189 9.25 19.78 4.82
N GLY A 190 9.16 20.20 3.56
CA GLY A 190 10.31 20.56 2.72
C GLY A 190 11.25 19.40 2.36
N ARG A 191 10.87 18.14 2.61
CA ARG A 191 11.79 16.98 2.46
C ARG A 191 11.18 15.69 1.94
N LEU A 192 9.95 15.29 2.31
CA LEU A 192 9.33 14.07 1.81
C LEU A 192 8.62 14.34 0.49
N GLN A 193 8.67 13.38 -0.43
CA GLN A 193 8.01 13.50 -1.73
C GLN A 193 6.86 12.48 -1.83
N LEU A 194 5.64 12.96 -1.97
CA LEU A 194 4.51 12.16 -2.43
C LEU A 194 4.48 12.18 -3.95
N LEU A 195 4.41 11.02 -4.56
CA LEU A 195 4.31 10.83 -6.01
C LEU A 195 3.18 9.86 -6.30
N GLU A 196 2.21 10.26 -7.12
CA GLU A 196 1.10 9.42 -7.54
C GLU A 196 1.06 9.30 -9.07
N TYR A 197 0.87 8.07 -9.54
CA TYR A 197 0.89 7.73 -10.95
C TYR A 197 -0.30 6.86 -11.34
N VAL A 198 -0.67 6.93 -12.62
CA VAL A 198 -1.44 5.88 -13.30
C VAL A 198 -0.45 4.96 -13.99
N PRO A 199 -0.37 3.67 -13.58
CA PRO A 199 0.54 2.71 -14.19
C PRO A 199 -0.09 2.10 -15.44
N THR A 200 0.73 1.85 -16.46
CA THR A 200 0.39 1.05 -17.64
C THR A 200 1.45 -0.02 -17.85
N VAL A 201 1.07 -1.28 -17.78
CA VAL A 201 1.99 -2.41 -18.02
C VAL A 201 2.34 -2.45 -19.52
N LEU A 202 3.63 -2.53 -19.81
CA LEU A 202 4.17 -2.54 -21.16
C LEU A 202 4.37 -3.98 -21.64
N SER A 203 4.25 -4.19 -22.94
CA SER A 203 4.55 -5.49 -23.59
C SER A 203 6.04 -5.72 -23.86
N GLY A 204 6.91 -4.76 -23.53
CA GLY A 204 8.35 -4.82 -23.71
C GLY A 204 9.04 -3.60 -23.10
N PRO A 205 10.36 -3.45 -23.27
CA PRO A 205 11.14 -2.39 -22.65
C PRO A 205 10.58 -0.98 -22.95
N PRO A 206 10.62 -0.05 -21.97
CA PRO A 206 10.20 1.33 -22.18
C PRO A 206 10.88 1.95 -23.42
N GLY A 207 10.08 2.58 -24.30
CA GLY A 207 10.58 3.20 -25.54
C GLY A 207 10.69 2.26 -26.74
N SER A 208 10.34 0.99 -26.64
CA SER A 208 10.35 0.02 -27.73
C SER A 208 9.08 0.05 -28.62
N GLY A 209 8.10 0.88 -28.29
CA GLY A 209 6.89 1.08 -29.11
C GLY A 209 7.13 1.90 -30.37
N PRO A 210 6.24 1.82 -31.37
CA PRO A 210 6.32 2.69 -32.55
C PRO A 210 6.26 4.16 -32.11
N ARG A 211 7.19 4.95 -32.60
CA ARG A 211 7.25 6.41 -32.41
C ARG A 211 6.21 7.10 -33.26
#